data_1876ed842137fa6bee22877d9c5cdfb0
#
_entry.id   1876ed842137fa6bee22877d9c5cdfb0
#
_cell.length_a   1.000
_cell.length_b   1.000
_cell.length_c   1.000
_cell.angle_alpha   90.00
_cell.angle_beta   90.00
_cell.angle_gamma   90.00
#
_symmetry.space_group_name_H-M   'P 1'
#
loop_
_entity.id
_entity.type
_entity.pdbx_description
1 polymer ?
#
loop_
_entity_poly.entity_id
_entity_poly.type
_entity_poly.pdbx_seq_one_letter_code
_entity_poly.pdbx_strand_id
1 'polypeptide(L)'
;PEKQQKKVVSPSDINAEQQNKKVIIPERPGRTKQVSSASVPKTNTMADITQQTSTIPIKASTSIKEEKSFEQLAQLASSVVLIAVHDMDGDIIGTGSGIMIGKNGFILTNNHVASGGRFYSVRIEDDEEVYTTTEVIKNNSITDLAVIRINRVLNPIPIYDGKKKLVRGQKVVAIGSPLGLFNSVSDGIISGFRNINDVDMIQFTAPISHGSSGGAVLNMYGEVIGISTAGIDSGQNINLAIGYENIRM
;
A
#
# COMPACT_ATOMS: atom_id res chain seq x y z
N PRO A 1 43.41 -13.24 -35.19
CA PRO A 1 42.10 -12.89 -34.70
C PRO A 1 42.23 -12.26 -33.33
N GLU A 2 42.14 -10.92 -33.28
CA GLU A 2 42.26 -10.10 -32.09
C GLU A 2 41.01 -10.29 -31.20
N LYS A 3 41.23 -10.59 -29.93
CA LYS A 3 40.20 -10.58 -28.86
C LYS A 3 40.00 -9.16 -28.38
N GLN A 4 38.89 -8.56 -28.74
CA GLN A 4 38.43 -7.30 -28.10
C GLN A 4 38.08 -7.56 -26.63
N GLN A 5 38.86 -6.98 -25.73
CA GLN A 5 38.53 -6.92 -24.30
C GLN A 5 37.41 -5.87 -24.06
N LYS A 6 36.25 -6.30 -23.56
CA LYS A 6 35.21 -5.41 -23.04
C LYS A 6 35.70 -4.76 -21.76
N LYS A 7 35.84 -3.43 -21.78
CA LYS A 7 36.17 -2.58 -20.63
C LYS A 7 34.98 -2.61 -19.65
N VAL A 8 35.20 -3.15 -18.47
CA VAL A 8 34.24 -3.10 -17.36
C VAL A 8 34.33 -1.71 -16.76
N VAL A 9 33.23 -0.93 -16.83
CA VAL A 9 33.12 0.42 -16.24
C VAL A 9 32.80 0.27 -14.75
N SER A 10 33.54 0.91 -13.89
CA SER A 10 33.36 0.85 -12.45
C SER A 10 32.19 1.72 -11.99
N PRO A 11 31.52 1.39 -10.85
CA PRO A 11 30.37 2.17 -10.34
C PRO A 11 30.67 3.64 -10.00
N SER A 12 31.95 4.02 -9.90
CA SER A 12 32.37 5.40 -9.62
C SER A 12 32.28 6.34 -10.84
N ASP A 13 32.23 5.79 -12.06
CA ASP A 13 32.24 6.59 -13.28
C ASP A 13 30.85 7.09 -13.71
N ILE A 14 29.79 6.56 -13.09
CA ILE A 14 28.39 6.89 -13.42
C ILE A 14 27.90 8.16 -12.71
N ASN A 15 28.57 8.62 -11.64
CA ASN A 15 28.08 9.72 -10.80
C ASN A 15 28.52 11.13 -11.22
N ALA A 16 29.36 11.27 -12.26
CA ALA A 16 29.90 12.56 -12.69
C ALA A 16 29.07 13.29 -13.77
N GLU A 17 28.17 12.57 -14.49
CA GLU A 17 27.45 13.16 -15.65
C GLU A 17 26.02 13.66 -15.34
N GLN A 18 25.49 13.44 -14.14
CA GLN A 18 24.10 13.83 -13.80
C GLN A 18 23.95 15.14 -13.03
N GLN A 19 25.02 15.90 -12.74
CA GLN A 19 24.92 17.11 -11.91
C GLN A 19 24.74 18.43 -12.68
N ASN A 20 24.54 18.46 -13.98
CA ASN A 20 24.43 19.71 -14.73
C ASN A 20 23.25 19.81 -15.70
N LYS A 21 22.03 19.51 -15.26
CA LYS A 21 20.81 19.96 -15.97
C LYS A 21 19.96 20.84 -15.07
N LYS A 22 20.13 22.14 -15.26
CA LYS A 22 19.30 23.20 -14.68
C LYS A 22 17.87 23.07 -15.20
N VAL A 23 16.92 22.73 -14.33
CA VAL A 23 15.49 22.66 -14.65
C VAL A 23 14.97 24.11 -14.73
N ILE A 24 14.54 24.54 -15.91
CA ILE A 24 13.82 25.80 -16.11
C ILE A 24 12.34 25.55 -15.90
N ILE A 25 11.78 26.14 -14.85
CA ILE A 25 10.34 26.10 -14.55
C ILE A 25 9.68 27.27 -15.27
N PRO A 26 8.70 27.08 -16.17
CA PRO A 26 7.94 28.17 -16.76
C PRO A 26 6.93 28.75 -15.77
N GLU A 27 6.95 30.07 -15.60
CA GLU A 27 5.97 30.84 -14.81
C GLU A 27 4.58 30.79 -15.45
N ARG A 28 3.55 30.59 -14.59
CA ARG A 28 2.15 30.68 -15.00
C ARG A 28 1.69 32.13 -15.04
N PRO A 29 0.94 32.56 -16.07
CA PRO A 29 0.36 33.90 -16.11
C PRO A 29 -0.75 34.07 -15.08
N GLY A 30 -0.76 35.19 -14.38
CA GLY A 30 -1.67 35.56 -13.33
C GLY A 30 -3.13 35.69 -13.80
N ARG A 31 -4.04 35.23 -13.00
CA ARG A 31 -5.49 35.39 -13.17
C ARG A 31 -6.00 36.47 -12.20
N THR A 32 -6.42 37.60 -12.79
CA THR A 32 -7.06 38.74 -12.13
C THR A 32 -8.34 38.34 -11.42
N LYS A 33 -8.51 38.89 -10.22
CA LYS A 33 -9.76 38.81 -9.42
C LYS A 33 -10.81 39.77 -10.03
N GLN A 34 -12.03 39.26 -10.18
CA GLN A 34 -13.22 40.10 -10.22
C GLN A 34 -14.15 39.72 -9.09
N VAL A 35 -14.42 40.69 -8.23
CA VAL A 35 -15.40 40.66 -7.15
C VAL A 35 -16.69 41.19 -7.71
N SER A 36 -17.80 40.47 -7.56
CA SER A 36 -19.14 41.06 -7.67
C SER A 36 -20.00 40.54 -6.53
N SER A 37 -20.44 41.49 -5.74
CA SER A 37 -21.43 41.40 -4.67
C SER A 37 -22.84 41.32 -5.25
N ALA A 38 -23.67 40.42 -4.75
CA ALA A 38 -25.13 40.54 -4.86
C ALA A 38 -25.82 39.98 -3.62
N SER A 39 -26.72 40.76 -3.17
CA SER A 39 -27.50 40.85 -1.94
C SER A 39 -28.50 39.73 -1.68
N VAL A 40 -28.71 39.48 -0.39
CA VAL A 40 -29.79 38.67 0.24
C VAL A 40 -31.15 39.39 0.13
N PRO A 41 -32.24 38.68 0.02
CA PRO A 41 -33.48 39.08 0.70
C PRO A 41 -33.92 38.08 1.77
N LYS A 42 -34.21 38.64 2.94
CA LYS A 42 -35.00 38.00 4.02
C LYS A 42 -36.48 38.09 3.67
N THR A 43 -37.28 37.07 3.98
CA THR A 43 -38.61 37.25 4.59
C THR A 43 -39.12 35.97 5.23
N ASN A 44 -39.69 36.13 6.40
CA ASN A 44 -40.39 35.19 7.28
C ASN A 44 -41.65 34.58 6.69
N THR A 45 -42.06 33.40 7.15
CA THR A 45 -43.31 33.27 7.93
C THR A 45 -43.45 31.86 8.51
N MET A 46 -43.78 31.80 9.81
CA MET A 46 -44.24 30.64 10.57
C MET A 46 -45.60 30.15 10.10
N ALA A 47 -45.79 28.86 10.10
CA ALA A 47 -47.10 28.22 10.33
C ALA A 47 -46.91 26.84 10.96
N ASP A 48 -47.45 26.66 12.14
CA ASP A 48 -47.69 25.46 12.91
C ASP A 48 -48.37 24.36 12.09
N ILE A 49 -47.88 23.11 12.18
CA ILE A 49 -48.73 21.92 12.03
C ILE A 49 -48.25 20.82 12.99
N THR A 50 -49.18 20.44 13.78
CA THR A 50 -49.29 19.51 14.90
C THR A 50 -48.77 18.09 14.59
N GLN A 51 -48.21 17.46 15.59
CA GLN A 51 -47.74 16.07 15.76
C GLN A 51 -48.70 15.01 15.21
N GLN A 52 -48.15 14.08 14.47
CA GLN A 52 -48.59 12.68 14.48
C GLN A 52 -47.37 11.76 14.62
N THR A 53 -47.20 11.24 15.82
CA THR A 53 -46.26 10.15 16.12
C THR A 53 -46.77 8.86 15.53
N SER A 54 -46.17 8.43 14.42
CA SER A 54 -46.23 7.05 13.99
C SER A 54 -44.88 6.40 14.27
N THR A 55 -44.85 5.53 15.28
CA THR A 55 -43.73 4.66 15.64
C THR A 55 -43.52 3.63 14.51
N ILE A 56 -42.56 3.91 13.63
CA ILE A 56 -42.03 2.91 12.67
C ILE A 56 -40.95 2.14 13.43
N PRO A 57 -40.98 0.78 13.46
CA PRO A 57 -39.91 0.00 14.09
C PRO A 57 -38.60 0.27 13.36
N ILE A 58 -37.61 0.74 14.08
CA ILE A 58 -36.24 0.93 13.60
C ILE A 58 -35.69 -0.43 13.25
N LYS A 59 -35.70 -0.79 11.96
CA LYS A 59 -34.91 -1.88 11.42
C LYS A 59 -33.45 -1.61 11.79
N ALA A 60 -32.78 -2.65 12.30
CA ALA A 60 -31.38 -2.64 12.67
C ALA A 60 -30.54 -1.85 11.67
N SER A 61 -29.88 -0.81 12.16
CA SER A 61 -28.91 0.00 11.43
C SER A 61 -27.79 -0.91 10.92
N THR A 62 -27.86 -1.30 9.68
CA THR A 62 -26.67 -1.71 8.93
C THR A 62 -25.79 -0.46 8.86
N SER A 63 -24.75 -0.40 9.67
CA SER A 63 -23.76 0.67 9.62
C SER A 63 -23.21 0.74 8.19
N ILE A 64 -23.62 1.75 7.45
CA ILE A 64 -23.07 2.04 6.13
C ILE A 64 -21.60 2.37 6.37
N LYS A 65 -20.70 1.54 5.85
CA LYS A 65 -19.26 1.75 5.94
C LYS A 65 -18.92 2.96 5.08
N GLU A 66 -18.40 4.02 5.69
CA GLU A 66 -18.02 5.25 4.98
C GLU A 66 -16.62 5.13 4.37
N GLU A 67 -16.42 5.76 3.22
CA GLU A 67 -15.10 5.89 2.61
C GLU A 67 -14.23 6.81 3.47
N LYS A 68 -12.96 6.44 3.61
CA LYS A 68 -11.93 7.19 4.33
C LYS A 68 -11.27 8.20 3.38
N SER A 69 -10.80 9.32 3.92
CA SER A 69 -9.92 10.23 3.18
C SER A 69 -8.52 9.60 2.99
N PHE A 70 -7.72 10.15 2.07
CA PHE A 70 -6.33 9.69 1.87
C PHE A 70 -5.50 9.87 3.14
N GLU A 71 -5.70 10.94 3.89
CA GLU A 71 -5.02 11.21 5.16
C GLU A 71 -5.37 10.15 6.22
N GLN A 72 -6.64 9.74 6.28
CA GLN A 72 -7.09 8.67 7.18
C GLN A 72 -6.52 7.29 6.76
N LEU A 73 -6.38 7.05 5.45
CA LEU A 73 -5.76 5.82 4.95
C LEU A 73 -4.26 5.82 5.19
N ALA A 74 -3.60 6.97 5.06
CA ALA A 74 -2.17 7.11 5.35
C ALA A 74 -1.83 6.79 6.82
N GLN A 75 -2.74 7.02 7.77
CA GLN A 75 -2.55 6.62 9.17
C GLN A 75 -2.45 5.10 9.37
N LEU A 76 -2.92 4.29 8.40
CA LEU A 76 -2.74 2.84 8.42
C LEU A 76 -1.30 2.41 8.10
N ALA A 77 -0.44 3.34 7.71
CA ALA A 77 0.99 3.09 7.48
C ALA A 77 1.66 2.49 8.72
N SER A 78 1.27 2.91 9.93
CA SER A 78 1.75 2.34 11.20
C SER A 78 1.45 0.84 11.37
N SER A 79 0.54 0.28 10.56
CA SER A 79 0.22 -1.17 10.53
C SER A 79 0.91 -1.92 9.38
N VAL A 80 1.79 -1.23 8.64
CA VAL A 80 2.71 -1.81 7.65
C VAL A 80 4.12 -1.74 8.21
N VAL A 81 4.90 -2.79 8.06
CA VAL A 81 6.23 -2.93 8.65
C VAL A 81 7.32 -3.03 7.59
N LEU A 82 8.52 -2.60 7.94
CA LEU A 82 9.73 -2.90 7.20
C LEU A 82 10.29 -4.24 7.68
N ILE A 83 10.60 -5.13 6.74
CA ILE A 83 11.25 -6.42 7.01
C ILE A 83 12.64 -6.38 6.39
N ALA A 84 13.68 -6.61 7.20
CA ALA A 84 15.02 -6.92 6.72
C ALA A 84 15.28 -8.42 6.88
N VAL A 85 15.83 -9.01 5.82
CA VAL A 85 16.13 -10.45 5.72
C VAL A 85 17.63 -10.63 5.92
N HIS A 86 18.01 -11.50 6.85
CA HIS A 86 19.40 -11.71 7.23
C HIS A 86 19.89 -13.12 6.88
N ASP A 87 21.14 -13.23 6.50
CA ASP A 87 21.84 -14.50 6.32
C ASP A 87 22.36 -15.07 7.65
N MET A 88 23.24 -16.10 7.56
CA MET A 88 23.84 -16.77 8.71
C MET A 88 24.86 -15.89 9.45
N ASP A 89 25.48 -14.95 8.75
CA ASP A 89 26.50 -14.04 9.30
C ASP A 89 25.86 -12.78 9.91
N GLY A 90 24.55 -12.61 9.72
CA GLY A 90 23.76 -11.47 10.20
C GLY A 90 23.70 -10.30 9.21
N ASP A 91 24.26 -10.48 8.02
CA ASP A 91 24.23 -9.48 6.97
C ASP A 91 22.83 -9.39 6.36
N ILE A 92 22.42 -8.16 6.00
CA ILE A 92 21.14 -7.94 5.31
C ILE A 92 21.28 -8.34 3.86
N ILE A 93 20.55 -9.38 3.45
CA ILE A 93 20.52 -9.91 2.07
C ILE A 93 19.30 -9.46 1.28
N GLY A 94 18.32 -8.82 1.93
CA GLY A 94 17.13 -8.30 1.28
C GLY A 94 16.27 -7.49 2.22
N THR A 95 15.35 -6.72 1.63
CA THR A 95 14.34 -5.97 2.37
C THR A 95 12.98 -6.08 1.68
N GLY A 96 11.92 -5.94 2.47
CA GLY A 96 10.55 -5.92 1.98
C GLY A 96 9.63 -5.27 2.99
N SER A 97 8.35 -5.32 2.68
CA SER A 97 7.27 -4.84 3.55
C SER A 97 6.47 -6.00 4.13
N GLY A 98 5.69 -5.72 5.16
CA GLY A 98 4.73 -6.67 5.70
C GLY A 98 3.51 -5.96 6.27
N ILE A 99 2.38 -6.65 6.31
CA ILE A 99 1.10 -6.13 6.77
C ILE A 99 0.74 -6.81 8.09
N MET A 100 0.44 -6.05 9.13
CA MET A 100 -0.09 -6.59 10.36
C MET A 100 -1.49 -7.15 10.12
N ILE A 101 -1.68 -8.49 10.30
CA ILE A 101 -2.94 -9.18 10.04
C ILE A 101 -3.55 -9.81 11.30
N GLY A 102 -2.81 -9.86 12.40
CA GLY A 102 -3.28 -10.43 13.65
C GLY A 102 -2.65 -9.80 14.88
N LYS A 103 -3.43 -9.61 15.94
CA LYS A 103 -2.97 -8.99 17.20
C LYS A 103 -1.81 -9.73 17.86
N ASN A 104 -1.69 -11.04 17.63
CA ASN A 104 -0.67 -11.88 18.27
C ASN A 104 0.66 -11.93 17.49
N GLY A 105 1.01 -10.84 16.80
CA GLY A 105 2.30 -10.72 16.14
C GLY A 105 2.34 -11.22 14.69
N PHE A 106 1.20 -11.57 14.09
CA PHE A 106 1.16 -12.11 12.73
C PHE A 106 1.30 -11.01 11.68
N ILE A 107 2.26 -11.19 10.79
CA ILE A 107 2.62 -10.28 9.70
C ILE A 107 2.58 -11.05 8.40
N LEU A 108 1.79 -10.58 7.45
CA LEU A 108 1.68 -11.11 6.10
C LEU A 108 2.68 -10.39 5.19
N THR A 109 3.39 -11.15 4.38
CA THR A 109 4.36 -10.63 3.39
C THR A 109 4.40 -11.55 2.17
N ASN A 110 5.24 -11.24 1.18
CA ASN A 110 5.50 -12.16 0.08
C ASN A 110 6.41 -13.32 0.50
N ASN A 111 6.22 -14.49 -0.12
CA ASN A 111 7.10 -15.63 0.09
C ASN A 111 8.53 -15.33 -0.38
N HIS A 112 8.73 -14.63 -1.51
CA HIS A 112 10.07 -14.29 -1.98
C HIS A 112 10.80 -13.34 -1.00
N VAL A 113 10.09 -12.50 -0.22
CA VAL A 113 10.67 -11.70 0.86
C VAL A 113 11.08 -12.61 2.03
N ALA A 114 10.22 -13.56 2.41
CA ALA A 114 10.48 -14.47 3.54
C ALA A 114 11.37 -15.66 3.19
N SER A 115 11.76 -15.83 1.92
CA SER A 115 12.58 -16.96 1.48
C SER A 115 14.07 -16.66 1.55
N GLY A 116 14.87 -17.64 1.97
CA GLY A 116 16.33 -17.56 1.95
C GLY A 116 16.95 -16.86 3.16
N GLY A 117 16.17 -16.21 4.02
CA GLY A 117 16.67 -15.62 5.26
C GLY A 117 16.91 -16.66 6.36
N ARG A 118 17.92 -16.42 7.18
CA ARG A 118 18.15 -17.17 8.41
C ARG A 118 17.29 -16.64 9.56
N PHE A 119 17.13 -15.32 9.61
CA PHE A 119 16.23 -14.63 10.52
C PHE A 119 15.77 -13.30 9.89
N TYR A 120 14.79 -12.67 10.49
CA TYR A 120 14.16 -11.44 10.01
C TYR A 120 14.21 -10.39 11.12
N SER A 121 14.53 -9.14 10.75
CA SER A 121 14.35 -7.97 11.61
C SER A 121 13.13 -7.19 11.12
N VAL A 122 12.20 -6.96 12.01
CA VAL A 122 10.95 -6.22 11.73
C VAL A 122 11.01 -4.89 12.46
N ARG A 123 10.78 -3.80 11.72
CA ARG A 123 10.68 -2.45 12.26
C ARG A 123 9.27 -1.92 12.03
N ILE A 124 8.72 -1.33 13.06
CA ILE A 124 7.39 -0.68 13.07
C ILE A 124 7.64 0.83 13.07
N GLU A 125 6.87 1.59 12.31
CA GLU A 125 6.95 3.05 12.29
C GLU A 125 6.63 3.61 13.68
N ASP A 126 7.38 4.61 14.10
CA ASP A 126 7.29 5.24 15.42
C ASP A 126 7.58 4.30 16.62
N ASP A 127 8.13 3.11 16.37
CA ASP A 127 8.62 2.20 17.42
C ASP A 127 10.15 2.09 17.33
N GLU A 128 10.85 2.43 18.41
CA GLU A 128 12.33 2.38 18.45
C GLU A 128 12.84 0.93 18.51
N GLU A 129 11.99 -0.02 18.91
CA GLU A 129 12.35 -1.42 19.04
C GLU A 129 12.46 -2.12 17.68
N VAL A 130 13.50 -2.95 17.52
CA VAL A 130 13.66 -3.85 16.36
C VAL A 130 13.33 -5.27 16.82
N TYR A 131 12.28 -5.84 16.23
CA TYR A 131 11.80 -7.18 16.55
C TYR A 131 12.50 -8.20 15.66
N THR A 132 13.23 -9.15 16.24
CA THR A 132 13.86 -10.23 15.48
C THR A 132 13.04 -11.52 15.59
N THR A 133 12.96 -12.28 14.50
CA THR A 133 12.26 -13.57 14.48
C THR A 133 12.84 -14.53 13.46
N THR A 134 12.70 -15.82 13.75
CA THR A 134 12.91 -16.93 12.80
C THR A 134 11.60 -17.64 12.48
N GLU A 135 10.48 -17.17 13.06
CA GLU A 135 9.17 -17.82 12.94
C GLU A 135 8.50 -17.50 11.61
N VAL A 136 8.61 -18.43 10.66
CA VAL A 136 7.78 -18.46 9.45
C VAL A 136 6.63 -19.43 9.73
N ILE A 137 5.44 -18.88 9.98
CA ILE A 137 4.25 -19.68 10.40
C ILE A 137 3.69 -20.46 9.21
N LYS A 138 3.63 -19.82 8.04
CA LYS A 138 3.13 -20.41 6.80
C LYS A 138 3.77 -19.71 5.62
N ASN A 139 4.07 -20.47 4.58
CA ASN A 139 4.50 -19.92 3.29
C ASN A 139 3.90 -20.73 2.15
N ASN A 140 3.80 -20.09 0.99
CA ASN A 140 3.35 -20.71 -0.24
C ASN A 140 4.07 -20.05 -1.41
N SER A 141 4.94 -20.78 -2.08
CA SER A 141 5.73 -20.29 -3.22
C SER A 141 4.88 -20.11 -4.50
N ILE A 142 3.74 -20.82 -4.63
CA ILE A 142 2.87 -20.70 -5.81
C ILE A 142 2.11 -19.37 -5.75
N THR A 143 1.52 -19.05 -4.60
CA THR A 143 0.80 -17.78 -4.40
C THR A 143 1.70 -16.64 -3.97
N ASP A 144 2.99 -16.88 -3.79
CA ASP A 144 3.99 -15.93 -3.28
C ASP A 144 3.56 -15.23 -1.99
N LEU A 145 3.01 -15.99 -1.03
CA LEU A 145 2.54 -15.50 0.27
C LEU A 145 3.30 -16.16 1.41
N ALA A 146 3.61 -15.39 2.45
CA ALA A 146 4.15 -15.90 3.70
C ALA A 146 3.58 -15.14 4.90
N VAL A 147 3.53 -15.82 6.04
CA VAL A 147 3.21 -15.23 7.35
C VAL A 147 4.38 -15.47 8.27
N ILE A 148 4.97 -14.40 8.77
CA ILE A 148 5.95 -14.42 9.85
C ILE A 148 5.30 -13.97 11.16
N ARG A 149 5.96 -14.25 12.29
CA ARG A 149 5.45 -13.84 13.59
C ARG A 149 6.54 -13.21 14.43
N ILE A 150 6.19 -12.10 15.09
CA ILE A 150 7.03 -11.44 16.11
C ILE A 150 6.32 -11.49 17.47
N ASN A 151 7.07 -11.36 18.56
CA ASN A 151 6.49 -11.32 19.90
C ASN A 151 6.06 -9.89 20.27
N ARG A 152 4.97 -9.41 19.64
CA ARG A 152 4.42 -8.07 19.86
C ARG A 152 2.89 -8.09 19.65
N VAL A 153 2.18 -7.30 20.43
CA VAL A 153 0.76 -7.03 20.16
C VAL A 153 0.70 -6.00 19.02
N LEU A 154 0.04 -6.36 17.93
CA LEU A 154 -0.05 -5.57 16.71
C LEU A 154 -1.42 -4.94 16.52
N ASN A 155 -1.46 -3.93 15.62
CA ASN A 155 -2.68 -3.25 15.19
C ASN A 155 -3.04 -3.68 13.75
N PRO A 156 -3.83 -4.77 13.55
CA PRO A 156 -4.03 -5.36 12.25
C PRO A 156 -4.93 -4.52 11.34
N ILE A 157 -4.61 -4.50 10.04
CA ILE A 157 -5.50 -3.98 9.00
C ILE A 157 -6.48 -5.10 8.60
N PRO A 158 -7.79 -4.81 8.51
CA PRO A 158 -8.76 -5.80 8.08
C PRO A 158 -8.53 -6.21 6.62
N ILE A 159 -8.65 -7.52 6.35
CA ILE A 159 -8.63 -8.03 4.98
C ILE A 159 -10.04 -7.91 4.40
N TYR A 160 -10.13 -7.47 3.15
CA TYR A 160 -11.39 -7.33 2.41
C TYR A 160 -12.18 -8.63 2.40
N ASP A 161 -13.48 -8.55 2.68
CA ASP A 161 -14.33 -9.73 2.86
C ASP A 161 -14.95 -10.29 1.56
N GLY A 162 -14.75 -9.59 0.44
CA GLY A 162 -15.23 -10.02 -0.88
C GLY A 162 -16.71 -9.86 -1.13
N LYS A 163 -17.47 -9.24 -0.20
CA LYS A 163 -18.94 -9.08 -0.36
C LYS A 163 -19.34 -8.30 -1.60
N LYS A 164 -18.52 -7.36 -2.03
CA LYS A 164 -18.75 -6.58 -3.24
C LYS A 164 -17.63 -6.81 -4.22
N LYS A 165 -17.94 -7.24 -5.44
CA LYS A 165 -16.91 -7.47 -6.46
C LYS A 165 -16.10 -6.20 -6.71
N LEU A 166 -14.77 -6.32 -6.69
CA LEU A 166 -13.87 -5.25 -7.10
C LEU A 166 -14.00 -5.00 -8.61
N VAL A 167 -13.91 -3.74 -9.02
CA VAL A 167 -14.03 -3.34 -10.42
C VAL A 167 -12.92 -2.37 -10.82
N ARG A 168 -12.62 -2.30 -12.13
CA ARG A 168 -11.66 -1.33 -12.69
C ARG A 168 -12.12 0.09 -12.41
N GLY A 169 -11.17 1.00 -12.20
CA GLY A 169 -11.44 2.40 -11.88
C GLY A 169 -11.65 2.67 -10.39
N GLN A 170 -11.80 1.64 -9.54
CA GLN A 170 -11.85 1.86 -8.08
C GLN A 170 -10.53 2.43 -7.58
N LYS A 171 -10.61 3.45 -6.73
CA LYS A 171 -9.46 4.06 -6.06
C LYS A 171 -8.80 3.06 -5.11
N VAL A 172 -7.49 3.10 -5.05
CA VAL A 172 -6.67 2.30 -4.15
C VAL A 172 -5.56 3.14 -3.55
N VAL A 173 -5.08 2.74 -2.38
CA VAL A 173 -3.88 3.28 -1.75
C VAL A 173 -2.91 2.13 -1.55
N ALA A 174 -1.66 2.31 -2.00
CA ALA A 174 -0.57 1.39 -1.73
C ALA A 174 0.31 1.94 -0.61
N ILE A 175 0.66 1.08 0.35
CA ILE A 175 1.52 1.38 1.49
C ILE A 175 2.61 0.33 1.57
N GLY A 176 3.86 0.78 1.60
CA GLY A 176 5.04 -0.10 1.70
C GLY A 176 6.27 0.68 2.12
N SER A 177 7.39 -0.03 2.29
CA SER A 177 8.66 0.55 2.75
C SER A 177 9.72 0.48 1.64
N PRO A 178 9.57 1.26 0.55
CA PRO A 178 10.48 1.24 -0.58
C PRO A 178 11.89 1.65 -0.16
N LEU A 179 12.91 0.95 -0.67
CA LEU A 179 14.33 1.25 -0.44
C LEU A 179 14.72 1.36 1.06
N GLY A 180 13.98 0.72 1.95
CA GLY A 180 14.18 0.84 3.39
C GLY A 180 13.68 2.17 4.00
N LEU A 181 13.05 3.02 3.19
CA LEU A 181 12.33 4.20 3.69
C LEU A 181 11.00 3.72 4.28
N PHE A 182 10.71 4.15 5.51
CA PHE A 182 9.45 3.78 6.15
C PHE A 182 8.24 4.28 5.36
N ASN A 183 7.32 3.38 5.15
CA ASN A 183 5.90 3.55 4.87
C ASN A 183 5.54 4.68 3.89
N SER A 184 6.07 4.59 2.68
CA SER A 184 5.62 5.46 1.60
C SER A 184 4.19 5.11 1.22
N VAL A 185 3.36 6.13 1.09
CA VAL A 185 1.94 6.04 0.71
C VAL A 185 1.77 6.61 -0.68
N SER A 186 1.14 5.86 -1.56
CA SER A 186 0.81 6.30 -2.92
C SER A 186 -0.63 5.94 -3.28
N ASP A 187 -1.25 6.71 -4.17
CA ASP A 187 -2.62 6.48 -4.61
C ASP A 187 -2.70 6.14 -6.10
N GLY A 188 -3.78 5.49 -6.47
CA GLY A 188 -4.06 5.09 -7.83
C GLY A 188 -5.42 4.44 -7.98
N ILE A 189 -5.58 3.62 -9.02
CA ILE A 189 -6.80 2.88 -9.30
C ILE A 189 -6.51 1.42 -9.63
N ILE A 190 -7.50 0.56 -9.49
CA ILE A 190 -7.49 -0.77 -10.09
C ILE A 190 -7.56 -0.58 -11.61
N SER A 191 -6.52 -0.96 -12.34
CA SER A 191 -6.46 -0.87 -13.79
C SER A 191 -6.87 -2.18 -14.48
N GLY A 192 -6.80 -3.32 -13.78
CA GLY A 192 -7.18 -4.61 -14.34
C GLY A 192 -7.15 -5.75 -13.34
N PHE A 193 -7.58 -6.90 -13.81
CA PHE A 193 -7.45 -8.18 -13.11
C PHE A 193 -6.71 -9.14 -14.03
N ARG A 194 -5.82 -9.93 -13.49
CA ARG A 194 -5.00 -10.90 -14.22
C ARG A 194 -5.04 -12.23 -13.48
N ASN A 195 -4.97 -13.32 -14.22
CA ASN A 195 -4.63 -14.62 -13.67
C ASN A 195 -3.26 -15.01 -14.23
N ILE A 196 -2.28 -15.18 -13.35
CA ILE A 196 -0.91 -15.49 -13.72
C ILE A 196 -0.52 -16.76 -12.94
N ASN A 197 -0.30 -17.86 -13.65
CA ASN A 197 0.03 -19.16 -13.06
C ASN A 197 -1.00 -19.60 -11.99
N ASP A 198 -2.28 -19.45 -12.31
CA ASP A 198 -3.42 -19.75 -11.44
C ASP A 198 -3.51 -18.89 -10.16
N VAL A 199 -2.77 -17.79 -10.10
CA VAL A 199 -2.87 -16.78 -9.04
C VAL A 199 -3.66 -15.58 -9.54
N ASP A 200 -4.72 -15.22 -8.82
CA ASP A 200 -5.51 -14.03 -9.12
C ASP A 200 -4.78 -12.78 -8.65
N MET A 201 -4.47 -11.90 -9.62
CA MET A 201 -3.72 -10.67 -9.42
C MET A 201 -4.59 -9.45 -9.70
N ILE A 202 -4.41 -8.42 -8.89
CA ILE A 202 -4.95 -7.08 -9.11
C ILE A 202 -3.87 -6.24 -9.77
N GLN A 203 -4.13 -5.71 -10.97
CA GLN A 203 -3.29 -4.71 -11.59
C GLN A 203 -3.73 -3.33 -11.13
N PHE A 204 -2.79 -2.49 -10.70
CA PHE A 204 -3.08 -1.16 -10.17
C PHE A 204 -2.03 -0.12 -10.62
N THR A 205 -2.38 1.17 -10.49
CA THR A 205 -1.55 2.28 -11.00
C THR A 205 -0.80 3.05 -9.90
N ALA A 206 -1.11 2.84 -8.61
CA ALA A 206 -0.39 3.50 -7.53
C ALA A 206 1.11 3.17 -7.62
N PRO A 207 2.01 4.16 -7.65
CA PRO A 207 3.44 3.92 -7.76
C PRO A 207 3.98 3.06 -6.61
N ILE A 208 4.79 2.06 -6.96
CA ILE A 208 5.58 1.25 -6.02
C ILE A 208 7.01 1.13 -6.55
N SER A 209 7.93 0.72 -5.68
CA SER A 209 9.33 0.46 -6.04
C SER A 209 9.90 -0.70 -5.23
N HIS A 210 11.18 -1.05 -5.46
CA HIS A 210 11.87 -2.10 -4.70
C HIS A 210 11.73 -1.89 -3.19
N GLY A 211 11.40 -2.95 -2.46
CA GLY A 211 11.08 -2.93 -1.03
C GLY A 211 9.59 -2.74 -0.72
N SER A 212 8.76 -2.35 -1.70
CA SER A 212 7.29 -2.34 -1.53
C SER A 212 6.67 -3.74 -1.56
N SER A 213 7.40 -4.78 -1.99
CA SER A 213 6.94 -6.18 -1.95
C SER A 213 6.52 -6.56 -0.54
N GLY A 214 5.33 -7.14 -0.39
CA GLY A 214 4.72 -7.46 0.91
C GLY A 214 3.89 -6.31 1.49
N GLY A 215 3.87 -5.14 0.86
CA GLY A 215 3.09 -3.98 1.28
C GLY A 215 1.60 -4.11 0.97
N ALA A 216 0.80 -3.25 1.60
CA ALA A 216 -0.65 -3.26 1.50
C ALA A 216 -1.15 -2.52 0.26
N VAL A 217 -2.11 -3.12 -0.45
CA VAL A 217 -2.99 -2.40 -1.37
C VAL A 217 -4.37 -2.34 -0.74
N LEU A 218 -4.84 -1.13 -0.44
CA LEU A 218 -6.06 -0.85 0.30
C LEU A 218 -7.16 -0.31 -0.61
N ASN A 219 -8.42 -0.64 -0.29
CA ASN A 219 -9.58 0.08 -0.81
C ASN A 219 -9.83 1.37 0.02
N MET A 220 -10.78 2.20 -0.41
CA MET A 220 -11.12 3.45 0.29
C MET A 220 -11.79 3.25 1.66
N TYR A 221 -12.08 2.01 2.05
CA TYR A 221 -12.59 1.68 3.39
C TYR A 221 -11.48 1.26 4.36
N GLY A 222 -10.21 1.24 3.91
CA GLY A 222 -9.06 0.83 4.71
C GLY A 222 -8.96 -0.67 4.89
N GLU A 223 -9.42 -1.46 3.91
CA GLU A 223 -9.29 -2.91 3.91
C GLU A 223 -8.25 -3.34 2.89
N VAL A 224 -7.44 -4.34 3.23
CA VAL A 224 -6.46 -4.95 2.33
C VAL A 224 -7.20 -5.72 1.24
N ILE A 225 -7.09 -5.24 0.00
CA ILE A 225 -7.60 -5.92 -1.19
C ILE A 225 -6.53 -6.74 -1.89
N GLY A 226 -5.26 -6.53 -1.56
CA GLY A 226 -4.14 -7.29 -2.11
C GLY A 226 -2.82 -6.91 -1.45
N ILE A 227 -1.79 -7.71 -1.79
CA ILE A 227 -0.41 -7.51 -1.36
C ILE A 227 0.43 -7.15 -2.59
N SER A 228 1.11 -6.02 -2.56
CA SER A 228 2.01 -5.63 -3.65
C SER A 228 3.16 -6.65 -3.77
N THR A 229 3.42 -7.12 -5.00
CA THR A 229 4.44 -8.15 -5.23
C THR A 229 5.45 -7.77 -6.30
N ALA A 230 5.04 -7.13 -7.39
CA ALA A 230 5.93 -6.77 -8.49
C ALA A 230 5.44 -5.54 -9.24
N GLY A 231 6.40 -4.76 -9.75
CA GLY A 231 6.19 -3.85 -10.86
C GLY A 231 6.68 -4.50 -12.16
N ILE A 232 6.12 -4.10 -13.28
CA ILE A 232 6.66 -4.48 -14.60
C ILE A 232 7.66 -3.40 -15.00
N ASP A 233 8.95 -3.72 -14.95
CA ASP A 233 10.06 -2.77 -15.18
C ASP A 233 9.98 -2.04 -16.53
N SER A 234 9.38 -2.66 -17.55
CA SER A 234 9.18 -2.06 -18.88
C SER A 234 7.90 -1.21 -19.01
N GLY A 235 7.06 -1.17 -17.96
CA GLY A 235 5.76 -0.48 -18.00
C GLY A 235 5.63 0.57 -16.92
N GLN A 236 5.33 1.83 -17.28
CA GLN A 236 5.02 2.86 -16.30
C GLN A 236 3.66 2.59 -15.65
N ASN A 237 3.64 2.60 -14.30
CA ASN A 237 2.41 2.42 -13.51
C ASN A 237 1.64 1.11 -13.79
N ILE A 238 2.38 0.05 -14.12
CA ILE A 238 1.83 -1.31 -14.23
C ILE A 238 2.36 -2.11 -13.03
N ASN A 239 1.59 -2.11 -11.95
CA ASN A 239 1.93 -2.81 -10.73
C ASN A 239 0.95 -3.95 -10.47
N LEU A 240 1.42 -5.00 -9.82
CA LEU A 240 0.65 -6.20 -9.51
C LEU A 240 0.58 -6.42 -7.99
N ALA A 241 -0.58 -6.83 -7.55
CA ALA A 241 -0.80 -7.31 -6.18
C ALA A 241 -1.49 -8.67 -6.22
N ILE A 242 -1.10 -9.56 -5.31
CA ILE A 242 -1.80 -10.81 -5.06
C ILE A 242 -3.15 -10.47 -4.45
N GLY A 243 -4.24 -10.89 -5.07
CA GLY A 243 -5.60 -10.56 -4.65
C GLY A 243 -5.97 -11.17 -3.30
N TYR A 244 -6.91 -10.52 -2.61
CA TYR A 244 -7.41 -10.92 -1.28
C TYR A 244 -7.97 -12.34 -1.25
N GLU A 245 -8.42 -12.87 -2.37
CA GLU A 245 -8.92 -14.25 -2.50
C GLU A 245 -7.84 -15.26 -2.08
N ASN A 246 -6.59 -15.01 -2.48
CA ASN A 246 -5.46 -15.88 -2.13
C ASN A 246 -5.01 -15.71 -0.68
N ILE A 247 -5.30 -14.57 -0.05
CA ILE A 247 -4.94 -14.29 1.35
C ILE A 247 -5.88 -15.03 2.31
N ARG A 248 -7.13 -15.25 1.91
CA ARG A 248 -8.19 -15.82 2.75
C ARG A 248 -8.28 -17.35 2.69
N MET A 249 -7.48 -18.00 1.85
CA MET A 249 -7.38 -19.48 1.79
C MET A 249 -6.57 -20.04 2.98
#